data_b3ad9648fa0f36bc8885bee74812e026
#
_entry.id   b3ad9648fa0f36bc8885bee74812e026
#
_cell.length_a   1.000
_cell.length_b   1.000
_cell.length_c   1.000
_cell.angle_alpha   90.00
_cell.angle_beta   90.00
_cell.angle_gamma   90.00
#
_symmetry.space_group_name_H-M   'P 1'
#
loop_
_entity.id
_entity.type
_entity.pdbx_description
1 polymer ?
#
loop_
_entity_poly.entity_id
_entity_poly.type
_entity_poly.pdbx_seq_one_letter_code
_entity_poly.pdbx_strand_id
1 'polypeptide(L)'
;MKNDKIVKPFGFKDKIGYMFGDFGNDMTFLLSSSFLMKFYTDVMDVDGYIVGIIMMIARFVDAFTDVAMGRICDKSKMTAAGKFKPWIRRMCGPVAIVSFLMYQSSLSGLPKPAKIAYLFVTYILWGSVFYTSINIPYGSMASAISDNPNDRQSLSTFRTMGGMFAGAIIMAVVPLLIYNKENGNDVISGAKFTVVAGVCSLLAVVCYLLCYSLTTERVRAQATDAQLEKNNLGVMLKNAVKNRALISIIVASIFMLISQLTIQQMANYVFPNYYGNAKVQSLSVVMMGGGMVIAAVIAKPLAAKFGKAEISVVSNMVAGVVSLLLYFVRPQNVWVYVALQFLCWFGLGVFSMVVWALITDVIDYSEIKNGIREDGSVYALYSFARKLGQALTSGLSGALLSMIGYKKSTAFESQVKEGIFDISTLVPAISFILLALILWFWYPLKKKLVDENVEFLRKKHNKTEE
;
A
#
# COMPACT_ATOMS: atom_id res chain seq x y z
N MET A 1 36.46 22.26 -23.01
CA MET A 1 36.13 20.87 -23.36
C MET A 1 35.42 20.21 -22.17
N LYS A 2 34.08 20.16 -22.20
CA LYS A 2 33.31 19.38 -21.19
C LYS A 2 33.57 17.91 -21.52
N ASN A 3 34.15 17.14 -20.57
CA ASN A 3 34.22 15.69 -20.63
C ASN A 3 32.79 15.15 -20.75
N ASP A 4 32.37 14.81 -21.97
CA ASP A 4 31.18 13.97 -22.17
C ASP A 4 31.49 12.59 -21.61
N LYS A 5 31.18 12.43 -20.31
CA LYS A 5 31.19 11.08 -19.71
C LYS A 5 30.19 10.24 -20.49
N ILE A 6 30.70 9.27 -21.21
CA ILE A 6 29.88 8.26 -21.92
C ILE A 6 28.86 7.73 -20.93
N VAL A 7 27.61 8.10 -21.13
CA VAL A 7 26.50 7.66 -20.27
C VAL A 7 26.28 6.19 -20.56
N LYS A 8 26.48 5.33 -19.53
CA LYS A 8 26.31 3.88 -19.67
C LYS A 8 24.90 3.55 -20.17
N PRO A 9 24.74 2.61 -21.12
CA PRO A 9 23.42 2.22 -21.62
C PRO A 9 22.57 1.63 -20.47
N PHE A 10 21.24 1.65 -20.65
CA PHE A 10 20.30 1.01 -19.73
C PHE A 10 20.61 -0.48 -19.61
N GLY A 11 20.58 -1.04 -18.39
CA GLY A 11 20.94 -2.42 -18.18
C GLY A 11 20.43 -2.99 -16.87
N PHE A 12 20.88 -4.24 -16.59
CA PHE A 12 20.46 -4.99 -15.41
C PHE A 12 20.78 -4.29 -14.07
N LYS A 13 21.87 -3.50 -14.04
CA LYS A 13 22.23 -2.69 -12.86
C LYS A 13 21.16 -1.67 -12.49
N ASP A 14 20.57 -1.02 -13.49
CA ASP A 14 19.49 -0.04 -13.26
C ASP A 14 18.25 -0.72 -12.69
N LYS A 15 17.90 -1.91 -13.20
CA LYS A 15 16.75 -2.70 -12.75
C LYS A 15 16.91 -3.13 -11.30
N ILE A 16 18.04 -3.70 -10.94
CA ILE A 16 18.37 -4.12 -9.55
C ILE A 16 18.46 -2.90 -8.63
N GLY A 17 19.11 -1.83 -9.08
CA GLY A 17 19.18 -0.58 -8.30
C GLY A 17 17.78 0.00 -8.02
N TYR A 18 16.91 -0.02 -9.02
CA TYR A 18 15.53 0.45 -8.86
C TYR A 18 14.71 -0.47 -7.94
N MET A 19 14.92 -1.80 -8.00
CA MET A 19 14.34 -2.77 -7.08
C MET A 19 14.72 -2.45 -5.62
N PHE A 20 15.98 -2.17 -5.34
CA PHE A 20 16.43 -1.79 -4.00
C PHE A 20 15.79 -0.50 -3.47
N GLY A 21 15.41 0.43 -4.33
CA GLY A 21 14.70 1.63 -3.93
C GLY A 21 13.34 1.33 -3.30
N ASP A 22 12.54 0.44 -3.88
CA ASP A 22 11.25 0.03 -3.35
C ASP A 22 11.40 -0.88 -2.12
N PHE A 23 12.38 -1.78 -2.16
CA PHE A 23 12.73 -2.60 -1.02
C PHE A 23 13.04 -1.73 0.21
N GLY A 24 13.86 -0.69 0.07
CA GLY A 24 14.17 0.25 1.14
C GLY A 24 12.94 1.05 1.62
N ASN A 25 12.09 1.51 0.70
CA ASN A 25 10.83 2.16 1.03
C ASN A 25 9.96 1.26 1.91
N ASP A 26 9.78 0.01 1.50
CA ASP A 26 8.86 -0.92 2.15
C ASP A 26 9.40 -1.48 3.47
N MET A 27 10.72 -1.49 3.70
CA MET A 27 11.30 -1.81 5.01
C MET A 27 10.75 -0.90 6.13
N THR A 28 10.52 0.37 5.86
CA THR A 28 9.96 1.31 6.84
C THR A 28 8.45 1.43 6.73
N PHE A 29 7.92 1.40 5.52
CA PHE A 29 6.48 1.57 5.27
C PHE A 29 5.64 0.38 5.77
N LEU A 30 6.02 -0.85 5.43
CA LEU A 30 5.29 -2.04 5.85
C LEU A 30 5.42 -2.29 7.36
N LEU A 31 6.58 -1.99 7.94
CA LEU A 31 6.74 -2.02 9.39
C LEU A 31 5.75 -1.07 10.07
N SER A 32 5.62 0.16 9.55
CA SER A 32 4.70 1.15 10.09
C SER A 32 3.22 0.78 9.84
N SER A 33 2.86 0.44 8.62
CA SER A 33 1.46 0.16 8.29
C SER A 33 0.89 -1.09 8.97
N SER A 34 1.74 -2.08 9.27
CA SER A 34 1.31 -3.34 9.87
C SER A 34 1.46 -3.38 11.39
N PHE A 35 2.53 -2.83 11.94
CA PHE A 35 2.90 -3.07 13.35
C PHE A 35 2.86 -1.83 14.25
N LEU A 36 2.79 -0.61 13.72
CA LEU A 36 2.85 0.60 14.54
C LEU A 36 1.69 0.67 15.54
N MET A 37 0.48 0.34 15.11
CA MET A 37 -0.69 0.31 16.00
C MET A 37 -0.47 -0.66 17.15
N LYS A 38 0.01 -1.88 16.87
CA LYS A 38 0.31 -2.89 17.88
C LYS A 38 1.41 -2.44 18.85
N PHE A 39 2.47 -1.79 18.35
CA PHE A 39 3.53 -1.25 19.21
C PHE A 39 2.98 -0.17 20.17
N TYR A 40 2.18 0.75 19.68
CA TYR A 40 1.66 1.83 20.53
C TYR A 40 0.57 1.38 21.50
N THR A 41 -0.25 0.39 21.14
CA THR A 41 -1.24 -0.16 22.07
C THR A 41 -0.62 -1.03 23.17
N ASP A 42 0.33 -1.89 22.82
CA ASP A 42 0.86 -2.90 23.73
C ASP A 42 2.15 -2.48 24.45
N VAL A 43 3.03 -1.72 23.80
CA VAL A 43 4.30 -1.26 24.39
C VAL A 43 4.16 0.12 25.02
N MET A 44 3.55 1.06 24.29
CA MET A 44 3.41 2.44 24.76
C MET A 44 2.15 2.67 25.59
N ASP A 45 1.23 1.69 25.67
CA ASP A 45 -0.04 1.77 26.40
C ASP A 45 -0.90 3.00 26.01
N VAL A 46 -0.98 3.27 24.70
CA VAL A 46 -1.83 4.31 24.12
C VAL A 46 -3.08 3.67 23.56
N ASP A 47 -4.23 4.29 23.80
CA ASP A 47 -5.52 3.81 23.33
C ASP A 47 -5.56 3.68 21.79
N GLY A 48 -6.09 2.56 21.29
CA GLY A 48 -6.15 2.27 19.85
C GLY A 48 -6.89 3.33 19.03
N TYR A 49 -7.93 3.95 19.60
CA TYR A 49 -8.66 5.04 18.96
C TYR A 49 -7.76 6.26 18.69
N ILE A 50 -6.94 6.65 19.68
CA ILE A 50 -6.01 7.78 19.54
C ILE A 50 -4.95 7.47 18.49
N VAL A 51 -4.36 6.27 18.53
CA VAL A 51 -3.39 5.83 17.53
C VAL A 51 -4.01 5.82 16.13
N GLY A 52 -5.20 5.26 15.98
CA GLY A 52 -5.92 5.22 14.70
C GLY A 52 -6.23 6.58 14.13
N ILE A 53 -6.68 7.54 14.96
CA ILE A 53 -6.93 8.93 14.53
C ILE A 53 -5.63 9.60 14.07
N ILE A 54 -4.54 9.44 14.80
CA ILE A 54 -3.25 10.04 14.43
C ILE A 54 -2.78 9.48 13.08
N MET A 55 -2.86 8.15 12.91
CA MET A 55 -2.51 7.50 11.66
C MET A 55 -3.40 7.96 10.50
N MET A 56 -4.70 8.13 10.75
CA MET A 56 -5.66 8.64 9.77
C MET A 56 -5.33 10.07 9.36
N ILE A 57 -5.15 10.98 10.32
CA ILE A 57 -4.81 12.39 10.04
C ILE A 57 -3.51 12.49 9.25
N ALA A 58 -2.46 11.74 9.64
CA ALA A 58 -1.19 11.74 8.94
C ALA A 58 -1.35 11.30 7.47
N ARG A 59 -2.16 10.29 7.18
CA ARG A 59 -2.43 9.87 5.79
C ARG A 59 -3.15 10.93 4.96
N PHE A 60 -4.03 11.73 5.59
CA PHE A 60 -4.60 12.89 4.90
C PHE A 60 -3.53 13.94 4.61
N VAL A 61 -2.66 14.24 5.58
CA VAL A 61 -1.54 15.17 5.37
C VAL A 61 -0.61 14.66 4.28
N ASP A 62 -0.27 13.36 4.26
CA ASP A 62 0.55 12.73 3.22
C ASP A 62 0.00 12.98 1.81
N ALA A 63 -1.32 12.96 1.63
CA ALA A 63 -1.93 13.19 0.33
C ALA A 63 -1.64 14.61 -0.23
N PHE A 64 -1.55 15.62 0.65
CA PHE A 64 -1.20 16.98 0.25
C PHE A 64 0.32 17.18 0.10
N THR A 65 1.10 16.60 1.00
CA THR A 65 2.56 16.73 0.96
C THR A 65 3.17 16.02 -0.23
N ASP A 66 2.58 14.92 -0.72
CA ASP A 66 3.01 14.26 -1.95
C ASP A 66 2.88 15.16 -3.18
N VAL A 67 1.75 15.88 -3.29
CA VAL A 67 1.56 16.84 -4.39
C VAL A 67 2.55 17.99 -4.30
N ALA A 68 2.77 18.52 -3.09
CA ALA A 68 3.76 19.55 -2.86
C ALA A 68 5.17 19.08 -3.21
N MET A 69 5.54 17.86 -2.79
CA MET A 69 6.84 17.27 -3.08
C MET A 69 7.03 16.99 -4.57
N GLY A 70 5.99 16.54 -5.27
CA GLY A 70 6.01 16.41 -6.74
C GLY A 70 6.40 17.71 -7.41
N ARG A 71 5.76 18.83 -7.04
CA ARG A 71 6.09 20.17 -7.57
C ARG A 71 7.51 20.61 -7.22
N ILE A 72 7.98 20.32 -5.99
CA ILE A 72 9.36 20.61 -5.56
C ILE A 72 10.35 19.83 -6.43
N CYS A 73 10.08 18.55 -6.67
CA CYS A 73 10.89 17.71 -7.56
C CYS A 73 10.92 18.26 -9.00
N ASP A 74 9.76 18.66 -9.52
CA ASP A 74 9.66 19.19 -10.89
C ASP A 74 10.45 20.49 -11.08
N LYS A 75 10.50 21.34 -10.05
CA LYS A 75 11.29 22.57 -10.04
C LYS A 75 12.76 22.37 -9.63
N SER A 76 13.15 21.18 -9.20
CA SER A 76 14.51 20.90 -8.75
C SER A 76 15.52 21.03 -9.90
N LYS A 77 16.66 21.67 -9.62
CA LYS A 77 17.76 21.83 -10.59
C LYS A 77 18.41 20.48 -10.90
N MET A 78 18.73 20.28 -12.18
CA MET A 78 19.52 19.15 -12.63
C MET A 78 20.94 19.23 -12.04
N THR A 79 21.40 18.16 -11.42
CA THR A 79 22.77 18.03 -10.90
C THR A 79 23.59 17.07 -11.76
N ALA A 80 24.89 16.95 -11.47
CA ALA A 80 25.76 15.97 -12.12
C ALA A 80 25.29 14.51 -11.89
N ALA A 81 24.60 14.24 -10.76
CA ALA A 81 24.08 12.93 -10.42
C ALA A 81 22.66 12.69 -10.97
N GLY A 82 22.01 13.70 -11.53
CA GLY A 82 20.63 13.68 -11.98
C GLY A 82 19.73 14.66 -11.23
N LYS A 83 18.42 14.54 -11.43
CA LYS A 83 17.39 15.37 -10.81
C LYS A 83 16.84 14.74 -9.53
N PHE A 84 16.54 13.44 -9.54
CA PHE A 84 15.86 12.69 -8.49
C PHE A 84 16.83 11.97 -7.54
N LYS A 85 17.92 11.41 -8.04
CA LYS A 85 18.95 10.73 -7.24
C LYS A 85 19.48 11.52 -6.04
N PRO A 86 19.74 12.84 -6.13
CA PRO A 86 20.20 13.63 -4.98
C PRO A 86 19.20 13.62 -3.81
N TRP A 87 17.90 13.54 -4.08
CA TRP A 87 16.88 13.41 -3.04
C TRP A 87 16.98 12.11 -2.29
N ILE A 88 17.15 10.98 -3.00
CA ILE A 88 17.33 9.65 -2.39
C ILE A 88 18.52 9.68 -1.43
N ARG A 89 19.66 10.18 -1.88
CA ARG A 89 20.88 10.26 -1.04
C ARG A 89 20.72 11.17 0.18
N ARG A 90 20.05 12.30 0.03
CA ARG A 90 19.88 13.27 1.14
C ARG A 90 18.87 12.79 2.17
N MET A 91 17.81 12.11 1.74
CA MET A 91 16.70 11.74 2.61
C MET A 91 16.81 10.33 3.18
N CYS A 92 17.73 9.46 2.70
CA CYS A 92 17.89 8.10 3.22
C CYS A 92 18.23 8.05 4.72
N GLY A 93 19.09 8.94 5.21
CA GLY A 93 19.42 9.07 6.64
C GLY A 93 18.22 9.58 7.46
N PRO A 94 17.68 10.77 7.15
CA PRO A 94 16.52 11.32 7.87
C PRO A 94 15.33 10.39 7.97
N VAL A 95 14.90 9.74 6.86
CA VAL A 95 13.77 8.82 6.89
C VAL A 95 14.02 7.62 7.80
N ALA A 96 15.23 7.06 7.77
CA ALA A 96 15.63 5.93 8.61
C ALA A 96 15.71 6.31 10.09
N ILE A 97 16.28 7.47 10.42
CA ILE A 97 16.36 7.96 11.79
C ILE A 97 14.96 8.14 12.37
N VAL A 98 14.06 8.80 11.66
CA VAL A 98 12.71 9.04 12.19
C VAL A 98 11.90 7.75 12.21
N SER A 99 12.07 6.83 11.25
CA SER A 99 11.49 5.49 11.30
C SER A 99 11.94 4.74 12.57
N PHE A 100 13.20 4.79 12.91
CA PHE A 100 13.71 4.21 14.15
C PHE A 100 13.14 4.88 15.40
N LEU A 101 13.05 6.22 15.41
CA LEU A 101 12.48 6.97 16.53
C LEU A 101 11.02 6.62 16.82
N MET A 102 10.24 6.25 15.84
CA MET A 102 8.83 5.85 16.06
C MET A 102 8.68 4.65 17.02
N TYR A 103 9.73 3.83 17.19
CA TYR A 103 9.65 2.56 17.95
C TYR A 103 10.56 2.54 19.18
N GLN A 104 10.60 3.65 19.94
CA GLN A 104 11.43 3.77 21.14
C GLN A 104 10.70 3.28 22.38
N SER A 105 10.90 2.01 22.73
CA SER A 105 10.29 1.40 23.92
C SER A 105 10.77 2.01 25.25
N SER A 106 11.96 2.63 25.28
CA SER A 106 12.47 3.37 26.44
C SER A 106 11.58 4.53 26.90
N LEU A 107 10.76 5.05 25.99
CA LEU A 107 9.81 6.13 26.26
C LEU A 107 8.46 5.65 26.80
N SER A 108 8.29 4.35 27.03
CA SER A 108 7.04 3.77 27.54
C SER A 108 6.65 4.27 28.94
N GLY A 109 7.61 4.75 29.73
CA GLY A 109 7.36 5.37 31.03
C GLY A 109 6.89 6.83 31.02
N LEU A 110 6.85 7.49 29.86
CA LEU A 110 6.40 8.88 29.77
C LEU A 110 4.91 9.04 30.12
N PRO A 111 4.48 10.23 30.59
CA PRO A 111 3.06 10.54 30.75
C PRO A 111 2.29 10.39 29.42
N LYS A 112 1.04 9.94 29.50
CA LYS A 112 0.21 9.65 28.31
C LYS A 112 0.14 10.80 27.29
N PRO A 113 -0.01 12.08 27.66
CA PRO A 113 0.00 13.18 26.70
C PRO A 113 1.34 13.32 25.94
N ALA A 114 2.48 13.07 26.63
CA ALA A 114 3.79 13.12 26.00
C ALA A 114 3.99 12.00 24.99
N LYS A 115 3.51 10.78 25.28
CA LYS A 115 3.51 9.65 24.32
C LYS A 115 2.68 9.95 23.07
N ILE A 116 1.49 10.54 23.25
CA ILE A 116 0.61 10.93 22.15
C ILE A 116 1.27 11.99 21.26
N ALA A 117 1.84 13.03 21.89
CA ALA A 117 2.57 14.07 21.16
C ALA A 117 3.78 13.50 20.42
N TYR A 118 4.54 12.59 21.07
CA TYR A 118 5.67 11.91 20.45
C TYR A 118 5.26 11.07 19.23
N LEU A 119 4.21 10.26 19.33
CA LEU A 119 3.65 9.50 18.22
C LEU A 119 3.26 10.44 17.08
N PHE A 120 2.51 11.50 17.37
CA PHE A 120 2.02 12.44 16.38
C PHE A 120 3.17 13.09 15.62
N VAL A 121 4.17 13.62 16.33
CA VAL A 121 5.32 14.31 15.74
C VAL A 121 6.17 13.34 14.92
N THR A 122 6.56 12.20 15.49
CA THR A 122 7.43 11.25 14.78
C THR A 122 6.74 10.63 13.58
N TYR A 123 5.46 10.32 13.66
CA TYR A 123 4.72 9.71 12.55
C TYR A 123 4.51 10.69 11.39
N ILE A 124 4.16 11.97 11.67
CA ILE A 124 4.06 13.00 10.63
C ILE A 124 5.42 13.31 10.02
N LEU A 125 6.46 13.47 10.83
CA LEU A 125 7.81 13.70 10.31
C LEU A 125 8.27 12.54 9.42
N TRP A 126 8.01 11.30 9.84
CA TRP A 126 8.35 10.14 9.03
C TRP A 126 7.57 10.12 7.72
N GLY A 127 6.22 10.12 7.77
CA GLY A 127 5.35 9.90 6.61
C GLY A 127 5.30 11.12 5.70
N SER A 128 4.87 12.25 6.26
CA SER A 128 4.51 13.44 5.46
C SER A 128 5.71 14.30 5.06
N VAL A 129 6.86 14.15 5.74
CA VAL A 129 8.06 14.93 5.42
C VAL A 129 9.12 14.06 4.76
N PHE A 130 9.71 13.12 5.50
CA PHE A 130 10.90 12.40 5.01
C PHE A 130 10.57 11.26 4.06
N TYR A 131 9.54 10.45 4.35
CA TYR A 131 9.15 9.37 3.45
C TYR A 131 8.61 9.90 2.12
N THR A 132 7.76 10.92 2.13
CA THR A 132 7.30 11.61 0.93
C THR A 132 8.48 12.19 0.12
N SER A 133 9.47 12.79 0.82
CA SER A 133 10.66 13.38 0.19
C SER A 133 11.62 12.37 -0.45
N ILE A 134 11.48 11.09 -0.17
CA ILE A 134 12.26 10.02 -0.83
C ILE A 134 11.40 9.22 -1.82
N ASN A 135 10.15 8.91 -1.47
CA ASN A 135 9.27 8.05 -2.27
C ASN A 135 8.81 8.73 -3.57
N ILE A 136 8.49 10.04 -3.53
CA ILE A 136 8.04 10.77 -4.73
C ILE A 136 9.16 10.93 -5.76
N PRO A 137 10.40 11.39 -5.40
CA PRO A 137 11.51 11.41 -6.34
C PRO A 137 11.88 10.01 -6.86
N TYR A 138 11.85 8.99 -5.99
CA TYR A 138 12.10 7.61 -6.40
C TYR A 138 11.09 7.14 -7.45
N GLY A 139 9.79 7.35 -7.23
CA GLY A 139 8.75 7.00 -8.20
C GLY A 139 8.92 7.70 -9.54
N SER A 140 9.28 9.00 -9.52
CA SER A 140 9.51 9.81 -10.71
C SER A 140 10.79 9.46 -11.45
N MET A 141 11.77 8.87 -10.77
CA MET A 141 13.08 8.54 -11.34
C MET A 141 13.01 7.52 -12.49
N ALA A 142 11.98 6.68 -12.56
CA ALA A 142 11.81 5.70 -13.64
C ALA A 142 11.81 6.35 -15.02
N SER A 143 11.15 7.50 -15.16
CA SER A 143 11.10 8.27 -16.41
C SER A 143 12.42 8.96 -16.75
N ALA A 144 13.26 9.22 -15.76
CA ALA A 144 14.59 9.80 -15.95
C ALA A 144 15.67 8.74 -16.24
N ILE A 145 15.46 7.49 -15.84
CA ILE A 145 16.39 6.38 -16.13
C ILE A 145 16.35 6.00 -17.61
N SER A 146 15.14 5.89 -18.21
CA SER A 146 14.97 5.58 -19.64
C SER A 146 13.71 6.24 -20.21
N ASP A 147 13.77 6.63 -21.48
CA ASP A 147 12.61 7.09 -22.27
C ASP A 147 11.88 5.93 -22.96
N ASN A 148 12.52 4.76 -23.06
CA ASN A 148 11.94 3.58 -23.69
C ASN A 148 10.82 2.97 -22.82
N PRO A 149 9.59 2.80 -23.34
CA PRO A 149 8.47 2.21 -22.60
C PRO A 149 8.75 0.78 -22.06
N ASN A 150 9.48 -0.06 -22.80
CA ASN A 150 9.81 -1.42 -22.37
C ASN A 150 10.79 -1.42 -21.18
N ASP A 151 11.73 -0.48 -21.15
CA ASP A 151 12.64 -0.32 -20.02
C ASP A 151 11.88 0.12 -18.78
N ARG A 152 10.97 1.10 -18.91
CA ARG A 152 10.09 1.56 -17.81
C ARG A 152 9.20 0.45 -17.28
N GLN A 153 8.64 -0.38 -18.17
CA GLN A 153 7.86 -1.55 -17.77
C GLN A 153 8.74 -2.53 -16.98
N SER A 154 9.97 -2.76 -17.44
CA SER A 154 10.94 -3.61 -16.72
C SER A 154 11.28 -3.04 -15.34
N LEU A 155 11.52 -1.72 -15.22
CA LEU A 155 11.75 -1.06 -13.93
C LEU A 155 10.54 -1.24 -12.99
N SER A 156 9.32 -1.07 -13.50
CA SER A 156 8.09 -1.28 -12.72
C SER A 156 7.98 -2.72 -12.20
N THR A 157 8.33 -3.71 -13.01
CA THR A 157 8.34 -5.12 -12.61
C THR A 157 9.35 -5.36 -11.48
N PHE A 158 10.59 -4.88 -11.63
CA PHE A 158 11.62 -5.01 -10.60
C PHE A 158 11.27 -4.25 -9.32
N ARG A 159 10.63 -3.07 -9.43
CA ARG A 159 10.06 -2.36 -8.30
C ARG A 159 9.08 -3.22 -7.51
N THR A 160 8.09 -3.81 -8.19
CA THR A 160 7.10 -4.69 -7.55
C THR A 160 7.77 -5.88 -6.86
N MET A 161 8.81 -6.48 -7.46
CA MET A 161 9.59 -7.55 -6.82
C MET A 161 10.27 -7.05 -5.54
N GLY A 162 10.82 -5.84 -5.53
CA GLY A 162 11.41 -5.22 -4.34
C GLY A 162 10.43 -5.11 -3.18
N GLY A 163 9.23 -4.58 -3.44
CA GLY A 163 8.16 -4.51 -2.46
C GLY A 163 7.69 -5.89 -1.96
N MET A 164 7.58 -6.87 -2.86
CA MET A 164 7.22 -8.25 -2.47
C MET A 164 8.26 -8.88 -1.54
N PHE A 165 9.54 -8.73 -1.82
CA PHE A 165 10.61 -9.24 -0.95
C PHE A 165 10.64 -8.54 0.40
N ALA A 166 10.50 -7.22 0.43
CA ALA A 166 10.38 -6.46 1.68
C ALA A 166 9.18 -6.92 2.50
N GLY A 167 8.02 -7.07 1.84
CA GLY A 167 6.80 -7.56 2.46
C GLY A 167 6.96 -8.95 3.07
N ALA A 168 7.57 -9.88 2.33
CA ALA A 168 7.83 -11.22 2.83
C ALA A 168 8.73 -11.19 4.09
N ILE A 169 9.78 -10.38 4.09
CA ILE A 169 10.68 -10.24 5.25
C ILE A 169 9.93 -9.62 6.43
N ILE A 170 9.28 -8.47 6.25
CA ILE A 170 8.60 -7.77 7.36
C ILE A 170 7.50 -8.64 7.96
N MET A 171 6.64 -9.20 7.13
CA MET A 171 5.47 -9.92 7.62
C MET A 171 5.78 -11.33 8.14
N ALA A 172 6.83 -12.00 7.64
CA ALA A 172 7.21 -13.34 8.08
C ALA A 172 8.27 -13.34 9.18
N VAL A 173 9.26 -12.42 9.13
CA VAL A 173 10.39 -12.46 10.07
C VAL A 173 10.11 -11.64 11.34
N VAL A 174 9.49 -10.45 11.21
CA VAL A 174 9.26 -9.57 12.36
C VAL A 174 8.47 -10.26 13.49
N PRO A 175 7.35 -10.97 13.23
CA PRO A 175 6.61 -11.65 14.31
C PRO A 175 7.43 -12.72 15.04
N LEU A 176 8.40 -13.37 14.37
CA LEU A 176 9.26 -14.36 15.03
C LEU A 176 10.23 -13.72 16.03
N LEU A 177 10.57 -12.45 15.84
CA LEU A 177 11.60 -11.76 16.61
C LEU A 177 11.03 -10.93 17.78
N ILE A 178 9.82 -10.37 17.63
CA ILE A 178 9.29 -9.37 18.56
C ILE A 178 8.51 -9.96 19.74
N TYR A 179 8.02 -11.20 19.66
CA TYR A 179 7.23 -11.81 20.72
C TYR A 179 8.08 -12.61 21.70
N ASN A 180 7.66 -12.58 22.99
CA ASN A 180 8.12 -13.42 24.08
C ASN A 180 6.95 -14.25 24.61
N LYS A 181 7.25 -15.43 25.20
CA LYS A 181 6.28 -16.18 25.99
C LYS A 181 6.30 -15.66 27.44
N GLU A 182 5.19 -15.11 27.92
CA GLU A 182 4.99 -14.68 29.31
C GLU A 182 3.69 -15.30 29.83
N ASN A 183 3.77 -16.08 30.89
CA ASN A 183 2.60 -16.80 31.47
C ASN A 183 1.79 -17.59 30.43
N GLY A 184 2.45 -18.20 29.44
CA GLY A 184 1.80 -18.97 28.38
C GLY A 184 1.28 -18.15 27.20
N ASN A 185 1.27 -16.82 27.28
CA ASN A 185 0.82 -15.91 26.23
C ASN A 185 1.98 -15.34 25.40
N ASP A 186 1.72 -15.05 24.14
CA ASP A 186 2.66 -14.33 23.27
C ASP A 186 2.51 -12.81 23.52
N VAL A 187 3.48 -12.24 24.22
CA VAL A 187 3.53 -10.80 24.55
C VAL A 187 4.61 -10.11 23.73
N ILE A 188 4.30 -8.93 23.22
CA ILE A 188 5.25 -8.14 22.43
C ILE A 188 6.34 -7.56 23.33
N SER A 189 7.61 -7.79 22.95
CA SER A 189 8.77 -7.21 23.64
C SER A 189 9.15 -5.87 23.02
N GLY A 190 8.96 -4.78 23.76
CA GLY A 190 9.32 -3.44 23.31
C GLY A 190 10.80 -3.31 22.94
N ALA A 191 11.70 -3.87 23.75
CA ALA A 191 13.14 -3.84 23.49
C ALA A 191 13.51 -4.55 22.18
N LYS A 192 12.98 -5.77 21.96
CA LYS A 192 13.19 -6.50 20.70
C LYS A 192 12.61 -5.75 19.51
N PHE A 193 11.45 -5.12 19.69
CA PHE A 193 10.83 -4.34 18.62
C PHE A 193 11.70 -3.13 18.24
N THR A 194 12.22 -2.39 19.21
CA THR A 194 13.16 -1.27 18.96
C THR A 194 14.39 -1.72 18.18
N VAL A 195 14.97 -2.87 18.53
CA VAL A 195 16.12 -3.45 17.79
C VAL A 195 15.73 -3.79 16.35
N VAL A 196 14.60 -4.48 16.15
CA VAL A 196 14.10 -4.83 14.80
C VAL A 196 13.85 -3.59 13.96
N ALA A 197 13.24 -2.54 14.53
CA ALA A 197 13.03 -1.28 13.84
C ALA A 197 14.36 -0.60 13.46
N GLY A 198 15.39 -0.69 14.31
CA GLY A 198 16.74 -0.22 14.01
C GLY A 198 17.38 -0.98 12.84
N VAL A 199 17.26 -2.31 12.83
CA VAL A 199 17.76 -3.15 11.73
C VAL A 199 17.05 -2.82 10.42
N CYS A 200 15.71 -2.73 10.42
CA CYS A 200 14.93 -2.38 9.24
C CYS A 200 15.30 -0.98 8.70
N SER A 201 15.50 -0.01 9.61
CA SER A 201 15.92 1.35 9.25
C SER A 201 17.32 1.37 8.64
N LEU A 202 18.26 0.61 9.18
CA LEU A 202 19.62 0.48 8.63
C LEU A 202 19.61 -0.20 7.25
N LEU A 203 18.86 -1.29 7.09
CA LEU A 203 18.68 -1.96 5.80
C LEU A 203 18.06 -1.02 4.76
N ALA A 204 17.10 -0.18 5.16
CA ALA A 204 16.54 0.82 4.27
C ALA A 204 17.60 1.80 3.75
N VAL A 205 18.50 2.29 4.63
CA VAL A 205 19.62 3.16 4.21
C VAL A 205 20.51 2.46 3.21
N VAL A 206 20.92 1.22 3.49
CA VAL A 206 21.76 0.42 2.58
C VAL A 206 21.08 0.27 1.22
N CYS A 207 19.81 -0.07 1.19
CA CYS A 207 19.03 -0.23 -0.05
C CYS A 207 18.90 1.09 -0.83
N TYR A 208 18.65 2.21 -0.17
CA TYR A 208 18.62 3.52 -0.83
C TYR A 208 19.99 3.92 -1.41
N LEU A 209 21.09 3.62 -0.71
CA LEU A 209 22.43 3.88 -1.22
C LEU A 209 22.76 2.97 -2.40
N LEU A 210 22.31 1.70 -2.40
CA LEU A 210 22.41 0.82 -3.55
C LEU A 210 21.58 1.34 -4.74
N CYS A 211 20.35 1.78 -4.49
CA CYS A 211 19.53 2.43 -5.51
C CYS A 211 20.26 3.65 -6.11
N TYR A 212 20.78 4.52 -5.27
CA TYR A 212 21.54 5.68 -5.71
C TYR A 212 22.78 5.30 -6.53
N SER A 213 23.54 4.28 -6.14
CA SER A 213 24.80 3.91 -6.80
C SER A 213 24.60 3.14 -8.10
N LEU A 214 23.59 2.26 -8.17
CA LEU A 214 23.37 1.36 -9.30
C LEU A 214 22.55 1.98 -10.44
N THR A 215 21.68 2.95 -10.14
CA THR A 215 20.84 3.60 -11.16
C THR A 215 21.55 4.78 -11.83
N THR A 216 21.20 5.06 -13.09
CA THR A 216 21.70 6.22 -13.83
C THR A 216 20.55 6.95 -14.50
N GLU A 217 20.38 8.25 -14.20
CA GLU A 217 19.43 9.11 -14.90
C GLU A 217 20.04 9.57 -16.24
N ARG A 218 19.34 9.26 -17.33
CA ARG A 218 19.79 9.53 -18.73
C ARG A 218 18.95 10.57 -19.41
N VAL A 219 17.66 10.61 -19.07
CA VAL A 219 16.69 11.54 -19.69
C VAL A 219 16.72 12.87 -18.93
N ARG A 220 17.03 13.95 -19.64
CA ARG A 220 17.16 15.31 -19.09
C ARG A 220 15.97 16.22 -19.44
N ALA A 221 14.77 15.66 -19.52
CA ALA A 221 13.57 16.45 -19.76
C ALA A 221 13.25 17.39 -18.60
N GLN A 222 13.00 18.66 -18.89
CA GLN A 222 12.41 19.61 -17.95
C GLN A 222 10.91 19.69 -18.20
N ALA A 223 10.10 19.63 -17.12
CA ALA A 223 8.67 19.89 -17.24
C ALA A 223 8.44 21.36 -17.66
N THR A 224 7.56 21.59 -18.62
CA THR A 224 7.12 22.92 -19.00
C THR A 224 6.09 23.45 -17.99
N ASP A 225 6.11 24.78 -17.74
CA ASP A 225 5.17 25.44 -16.81
C ASP A 225 3.69 25.14 -17.13
N ALA A 226 3.36 24.97 -18.41
CA ALA A 226 2.02 24.59 -18.86
C ALA A 226 1.57 23.18 -18.39
N GLN A 227 2.51 22.27 -18.11
CA GLN A 227 2.19 20.94 -17.52
C GLN A 227 1.96 21.01 -16.01
N LEU A 228 2.56 22.00 -15.35
CA LEU A 228 2.42 22.22 -13.91
C LEU A 228 1.06 22.85 -13.52
N GLU A 229 0.45 23.64 -14.41
CA GLU A 229 -0.85 24.28 -14.18
C GLU A 229 -2.04 23.34 -14.37
N LYS A 230 -1.93 22.29 -15.18
CA LYS A 230 -3.00 21.32 -15.45
C LYS A 230 -3.39 20.45 -14.25
N ASN A 231 -2.58 20.37 -13.21
CA ASN A 231 -2.79 19.48 -12.05
C ASN A 231 -3.48 20.20 -10.88
N ASN A 232 -4.62 20.85 -11.12
CA ASN A 232 -5.44 21.38 -10.03
C ASN A 232 -6.37 20.27 -9.51
N LEU A 233 -6.04 19.70 -8.33
CA LEU A 233 -6.82 18.64 -7.67
C LEU A 233 -8.30 18.96 -7.56
N GLY A 234 -8.67 20.21 -7.31
CA GLY A 234 -10.07 20.61 -7.20
C GLY A 234 -10.86 20.45 -8.50
N VAL A 235 -10.25 20.80 -9.64
CA VAL A 235 -10.87 20.61 -10.98
C VAL A 235 -10.94 19.14 -11.33
N MET A 236 -9.89 18.38 -11.02
CA MET A 236 -9.85 16.92 -11.24
C MET A 236 -10.93 16.21 -10.43
N LEU A 237 -11.08 16.53 -9.15
CA LEU A 237 -12.13 16.00 -8.29
C LEU A 237 -13.55 16.33 -8.82
N LYS A 238 -13.76 17.58 -9.26
CA LYS A 238 -15.06 18.02 -9.81
C LYS A 238 -15.44 17.26 -11.09
N ASN A 239 -14.47 16.99 -11.98
CA ASN A 239 -14.71 16.24 -13.20
C ASN A 239 -14.90 14.75 -12.93
N ALA A 240 -14.18 14.21 -11.98
CA ALA A 240 -14.27 12.81 -11.57
C ALA A 240 -15.64 12.45 -10.98
N VAL A 241 -16.25 13.35 -10.18
CA VAL A 241 -17.59 13.13 -9.59
C VAL A 241 -18.66 12.91 -10.66
N LYS A 242 -18.44 13.40 -11.88
CA LYS A 242 -19.35 13.17 -13.01
C LYS A 242 -19.14 11.83 -13.73
N ASN A 243 -18.00 11.17 -13.52
CA ASN A 243 -17.69 9.89 -14.16
C ASN A 243 -18.08 8.72 -13.25
N ARG A 244 -19.26 8.14 -13.49
CA ARG A 244 -19.80 7.01 -12.72
C ARG A 244 -18.84 5.80 -12.68
N ALA A 245 -18.17 5.50 -13.79
CA ALA A 245 -17.23 4.38 -13.86
C ALA A 245 -16.01 4.61 -12.95
N LEU A 246 -15.48 5.84 -12.96
CA LEU A 246 -14.32 6.21 -12.12
C LEU A 246 -14.68 6.17 -10.63
N ILE A 247 -15.79 6.76 -10.23
CA ILE A 247 -16.20 6.75 -8.81
C ILE A 247 -16.42 5.34 -8.31
N SER A 248 -17.08 4.48 -9.07
CA SER A 248 -17.34 3.11 -8.65
C SER A 248 -16.04 2.31 -8.45
N ILE A 249 -15.02 2.48 -9.31
CA ILE A 249 -13.69 1.86 -9.10
C ILE A 249 -12.98 2.46 -7.88
N ILE A 250 -13.07 3.77 -7.66
CA ILE A 250 -12.49 4.43 -6.49
C ILE A 250 -13.08 3.85 -5.21
N VAL A 251 -14.42 3.79 -5.10
CA VAL A 251 -15.10 3.27 -3.91
C VAL A 251 -14.82 1.78 -3.72
N ALA A 252 -14.82 0.98 -4.78
CA ALA A 252 -14.44 -0.42 -4.73
C ALA A 252 -13.00 -0.61 -4.21
N SER A 253 -12.07 0.23 -4.66
CA SER A 253 -10.67 0.18 -4.20
C SER A 253 -10.48 0.62 -2.75
N ILE A 254 -11.31 1.52 -2.24
CA ILE A 254 -11.34 1.86 -0.81
C ILE A 254 -11.74 0.62 0.01
N PHE A 255 -12.80 -0.10 -0.37
CA PHE A 255 -13.21 -1.32 0.32
C PHE A 255 -12.18 -2.44 0.17
N MET A 256 -11.50 -2.56 -0.98
CA MET A 256 -10.34 -3.45 -1.13
C MET A 256 -9.27 -3.15 -0.07
N LEU A 257 -8.90 -1.89 0.10
CA LEU A 257 -7.87 -1.50 1.07
C LEU A 257 -8.32 -1.69 2.52
N ILE A 258 -9.60 -1.43 2.81
CA ILE A 258 -10.15 -1.71 4.15
C ILE A 258 -10.04 -3.20 4.46
N SER A 259 -10.45 -4.09 3.55
CA SER A 259 -10.32 -5.54 3.77
C SER A 259 -8.87 -5.97 3.91
N GLN A 260 -8.00 -5.59 2.96
CA GLN A 260 -6.58 -5.96 2.94
C GLN A 260 -5.83 -5.52 4.20
N LEU A 261 -5.92 -4.23 4.53
CA LEU A 261 -5.16 -3.67 5.65
C LEU A 261 -5.74 -4.08 6.99
N THR A 262 -7.05 -4.29 7.11
CA THR A 262 -7.64 -4.84 8.34
C THR A 262 -7.14 -6.25 8.60
N ILE A 263 -7.12 -7.13 7.59
CA ILE A 263 -6.57 -8.49 7.75
C ILE A 263 -5.08 -8.41 8.17
N GLN A 264 -4.29 -7.56 7.52
CA GLN A 264 -2.86 -7.41 7.85
C GLN A 264 -2.63 -6.87 9.27
N GLN A 265 -3.36 -5.84 9.69
CA GLN A 265 -3.22 -5.23 11.01
C GLN A 265 -3.75 -6.17 12.10
N MET A 266 -4.92 -6.77 11.90
CA MET A 266 -5.54 -7.67 12.86
C MET A 266 -4.78 -8.99 13.01
N ALA A 267 -3.98 -9.41 12.05
CA ALA A 267 -3.09 -10.57 12.19
C ALA A 267 -2.19 -10.46 13.43
N ASN A 268 -1.70 -9.23 13.74
CA ASN A 268 -0.89 -8.97 14.93
C ASN A 268 -1.65 -9.10 16.27
N TYR A 269 -2.96 -9.25 16.22
CA TYR A 269 -3.82 -9.43 17.37
C TYR A 269 -4.43 -10.84 17.39
N VAL A 270 -4.90 -11.34 16.25
CA VAL A 270 -5.54 -12.67 16.15
C VAL A 270 -4.57 -13.78 16.49
N PHE A 271 -3.38 -13.81 15.88
CA PHE A 271 -2.45 -14.91 16.10
C PHE A 271 -1.90 -14.95 17.54
N PRO A 272 -1.38 -13.84 18.14
CA PRO A 272 -0.86 -13.88 19.50
C PRO A 272 -1.96 -13.88 20.57
N ASN A 273 -3.04 -13.09 20.41
CA ASN A 273 -4.03 -12.92 21.48
C ASN A 273 -5.16 -13.96 21.43
N TYR A 274 -5.75 -14.22 20.22
CA TYR A 274 -6.86 -15.18 20.11
C TYR A 274 -6.38 -16.63 20.06
N TYR A 275 -5.41 -16.93 19.17
CA TYR A 275 -4.87 -18.30 19.05
C TYR A 275 -3.69 -18.62 19.97
N GLY A 276 -3.07 -17.63 20.61
CA GLY A 276 -1.90 -17.82 21.49
C GLY A 276 -0.66 -18.33 20.74
N ASN A 277 -0.55 -18.07 19.43
CA ASN A 277 0.53 -18.59 18.60
C ASN A 277 0.98 -17.56 17.53
N ALA A 278 1.84 -16.63 17.94
CA ALA A 278 2.41 -15.62 17.06
C ALA A 278 3.28 -16.21 15.93
N LYS A 279 3.88 -17.39 16.12
CA LYS A 279 4.74 -18.02 15.11
C LYS A 279 3.95 -18.44 13.86
N VAL A 280 2.70 -18.84 14.02
CA VAL A 280 1.83 -19.21 12.89
C VAL A 280 1.56 -18.00 11.98
N GLN A 281 1.57 -16.79 12.51
CA GLN A 281 1.44 -15.58 11.72
C GLN A 281 2.49 -15.52 10.60
N SER A 282 3.74 -15.83 10.92
CA SER A 282 4.85 -15.80 9.93
C SER A 282 4.65 -16.82 8.81
N LEU A 283 4.16 -18.01 9.14
CA LEU A 283 3.88 -19.04 8.13
C LEU A 283 2.61 -18.72 7.33
N SER A 284 1.60 -18.12 7.96
CA SER A 284 0.36 -17.70 7.28
C SER A 284 0.62 -16.71 6.16
N VAL A 285 1.59 -15.80 6.34
CA VAL A 285 1.97 -14.82 5.30
C VAL A 285 2.48 -15.49 4.04
N VAL A 286 3.26 -16.56 4.17
CA VAL A 286 3.77 -17.34 3.01
C VAL A 286 2.59 -17.98 2.27
N MET A 287 1.64 -18.57 3.00
CA MET A 287 0.44 -19.16 2.40
C MET A 287 -0.45 -18.10 1.74
N MET A 288 -0.67 -16.96 2.40
CA MET A 288 -1.45 -15.85 1.87
C MET A 288 -0.81 -15.25 0.61
N GLY A 289 0.52 -15.08 0.61
CA GLY A 289 1.28 -14.68 -0.58
C GLY A 289 1.11 -15.66 -1.74
N GLY A 290 1.07 -16.96 -1.45
CA GLY A 290 0.73 -18.01 -2.42
C GLY A 290 -0.61 -17.80 -3.09
N GLY A 291 -1.64 -17.38 -2.35
CA GLY A 291 -2.96 -17.05 -2.89
C GLY A 291 -2.90 -15.90 -3.91
N MET A 292 -2.12 -14.85 -3.62
CA MET A 292 -1.92 -13.74 -4.57
C MET A 292 -1.14 -14.16 -5.81
N VAL A 293 -0.13 -15.03 -5.69
CA VAL A 293 0.62 -15.55 -6.84
C VAL A 293 -0.28 -16.39 -7.75
N ILE A 294 -1.10 -17.27 -7.18
CA ILE A 294 -2.08 -18.06 -7.95
C ILE A 294 -3.09 -17.12 -8.64
N ALA A 295 -3.57 -16.10 -7.92
CA ALA A 295 -4.46 -15.10 -8.51
C ALA A 295 -3.80 -14.38 -9.70
N ALA A 296 -2.52 -14.00 -9.60
CA ALA A 296 -1.79 -13.34 -10.69
C ALA A 296 -1.70 -14.20 -11.96
N VAL A 297 -1.50 -15.51 -11.82
CA VAL A 297 -1.44 -16.44 -12.96
C VAL A 297 -2.82 -16.64 -13.59
N ILE A 298 -3.86 -16.75 -12.77
CA ILE A 298 -5.21 -17.12 -13.23
C ILE A 298 -6.04 -15.90 -13.66
N ALA A 299 -5.78 -14.71 -13.09
CA ALA A 299 -6.59 -13.52 -13.34
C ALA A 299 -6.62 -13.13 -14.84
N LYS A 300 -5.47 -13.16 -15.53
CA LYS A 300 -5.38 -12.76 -16.94
C LYS A 300 -6.24 -13.63 -17.87
N PRO A 301 -6.12 -14.97 -17.89
CA PRO A 301 -6.97 -15.82 -18.73
C PRO A 301 -8.45 -15.76 -18.35
N LEU A 302 -8.78 -15.68 -17.07
CA LEU A 302 -10.17 -15.53 -16.63
C LEU A 302 -10.75 -14.18 -17.05
N ALA A 303 -10.00 -13.08 -16.91
CA ALA A 303 -10.45 -11.76 -17.34
C ALA A 303 -10.70 -11.68 -18.85
N ALA A 304 -9.86 -12.31 -19.65
CA ALA A 304 -10.07 -12.40 -21.10
C ALA A 304 -11.35 -13.17 -21.48
N LYS A 305 -11.65 -14.25 -20.75
CA LYS A 305 -12.83 -15.08 -21.02
C LYS A 305 -14.12 -14.47 -20.47
N PHE A 306 -14.15 -14.04 -19.24
CA PHE A 306 -15.37 -13.66 -18.51
C PHE A 306 -15.52 -12.14 -18.29
N GLY A 307 -14.45 -11.37 -18.45
CA GLY A 307 -14.43 -9.94 -18.15
C GLY A 307 -13.73 -9.62 -16.82
N LYS A 308 -13.08 -8.46 -16.78
CA LYS A 308 -12.28 -8.01 -15.64
C LYS A 308 -13.16 -7.70 -14.40
N ALA A 309 -14.26 -7.00 -14.62
CA ALA A 309 -15.21 -6.65 -13.56
C ALA A 309 -15.93 -7.88 -13.03
N GLU A 310 -16.36 -8.77 -13.92
CA GLU A 310 -17.13 -9.97 -13.62
C GLU A 310 -16.33 -10.95 -12.74
N ILE A 311 -15.07 -11.23 -13.10
CA ILE A 311 -14.22 -12.10 -12.26
C ILE A 311 -13.92 -11.48 -10.89
N SER A 312 -13.79 -10.14 -10.84
CA SER A 312 -13.58 -9.41 -9.58
C SER A 312 -14.80 -9.50 -8.67
N VAL A 313 -16.02 -9.43 -9.23
CA VAL A 313 -17.26 -9.62 -8.48
C VAL A 313 -17.31 -11.00 -7.85
N VAL A 314 -17.13 -12.05 -8.66
CA VAL A 314 -17.25 -13.44 -8.19
C VAL A 314 -16.19 -13.74 -7.13
N SER A 315 -14.92 -13.40 -7.40
CA SER A 315 -13.82 -13.70 -6.48
C SER A 315 -13.94 -12.98 -5.14
N ASN A 316 -14.36 -11.70 -5.14
CA ASN A 316 -14.54 -10.95 -3.89
C ASN A 316 -15.85 -11.33 -3.18
N MET A 317 -16.91 -11.73 -3.89
CA MET A 317 -18.10 -12.29 -3.25
C MET A 317 -17.77 -13.58 -2.52
N VAL A 318 -17.00 -14.48 -3.13
CA VAL A 318 -16.50 -15.70 -2.48
C VAL A 318 -15.65 -15.37 -1.28
N ALA A 319 -14.70 -14.42 -1.39
CA ALA A 319 -13.88 -13.97 -0.26
C ALA A 319 -14.74 -13.42 0.89
N GLY A 320 -15.77 -12.63 0.58
CA GLY A 320 -16.69 -12.08 1.57
C GLY A 320 -17.50 -13.18 2.28
N VAL A 321 -18.03 -14.14 1.53
CA VAL A 321 -18.76 -15.30 2.10
C VAL A 321 -17.85 -16.15 2.96
N VAL A 322 -16.62 -16.43 2.53
CA VAL A 322 -15.63 -17.18 3.32
C VAL A 322 -15.26 -16.44 4.61
N SER A 323 -15.07 -15.12 4.54
CA SER A 323 -14.77 -14.31 5.72
C SER A 323 -15.97 -14.26 6.68
N LEU A 324 -17.21 -14.23 6.16
CA LEU A 324 -18.43 -14.33 6.96
C LEU A 324 -18.59 -15.73 7.58
N LEU A 325 -18.25 -16.79 6.85
CA LEU A 325 -18.19 -18.14 7.38
C LEU A 325 -17.21 -18.25 8.56
N LEU A 326 -16.02 -17.65 8.46
CA LEU A 326 -15.06 -17.57 9.56
C LEU A 326 -15.67 -16.93 10.81
N TYR A 327 -16.42 -15.84 10.64
CA TYR A 327 -17.10 -15.16 11.75
C TYR A 327 -18.08 -16.07 12.48
N PHE A 328 -18.89 -16.88 11.78
CA PHE A 328 -19.88 -17.77 12.40
C PHE A 328 -19.27 -19.06 12.95
N VAL A 329 -18.32 -19.67 12.22
CA VAL A 329 -17.75 -20.99 12.56
C VAL A 329 -16.73 -20.89 13.70
N ARG A 330 -15.98 -19.79 13.80
CA ARG A 330 -14.96 -19.52 14.83
C ARG A 330 -14.03 -20.71 15.06
N PRO A 331 -13.28 -21.16 14.02
CA PRO A 331 -12.49 -22.37 14.12
C PRO A 331 -11.46 -22.28 15.24
N GLN A 332 -11.45 -23.27 16.14
CA GLN A 332 -10.46 -23.37 17.23
C GLN A 332 -9.06 -23.71 16.68
N ASN A 333 -9.01 -24.43 15.56
CA ASN A 333 -7.76 -24.77 14.89
C ASN A 333 -7.30 -23.60 14.01
N VAL A 334 -6.14 -23.04 14.33
CA VAL A 334 -5.53 -21.91 13.61
C VAL A 334 -5.26 -22.22 12.13
N TRP A 335 -5.00 -23.49 11.80
CA TRP A 335 -4.73 -23.88 10.39
C TRP A 335 -5.98 -23.84 9.52
N VAL A 336 -7.17 -24.12 10.12
CA VAL A 336 -8.45 -23.92 9.40
C VAL A 336 -8.68 -22.45 9.12
N TYR A 337 -8.38 -21.58 10.09
CA TYR A 337 -8.43 -20.13 9.90
C TYR A 337 -7.49 -19.70 8.75
N VAL A 338 -6.24 -20.15 8.77
CA VAL A 338 -5.24 -19.81 7.74
C VAL A 338 -5.68 -20.31 6.35
N ALA A 339 -6.21 -21.54 6.25
CA ALA A 339 -6.70 -22.10 4.99
C ALA A 339 -7.88 -21.31 4.41
N LEU A 340 -8.81 -20.86 5.24
CA LEU A 340 -9.93 -20.03 4.81
C LEU A 340 -9.47 -18.60 4.46
N GLN A 341 -8.54 -18.04 5.21
CA GLN A 341 -7.92 -16.76 4.90
C GLN A 341 -7.17 -16.78 3.54
N PHE A 342 -6.58 -17.92 3.17
CA PHE A 342 -5.96 -18.08 1.85
C PHE A 342 -6.97 -17.82 0.72
N LEU A 343 -8.22 -18.27 0.82
CA LEU A 343 -9.27 -18.00 -0.16
C LEU A 343 -9.66 -16.51 -0.19
N CYS A 344 -9.64 -15.83 0.97
CA CYS A 344 -9.86 -14.38 1.03
C CYS A 344 -8.75 -13.63 0.29
N TRP A 345 -7.47 -14.01 0.51
CA TRP A 345 -6.33 -13.41 -0.19
C TRP A 345 -6.32 -13.72 -1.68
N PHE A 346 -6.77 -14.90 -2.09
CA PHE A 346 -6.95 -15.22 -3.51
C PHE A 346 -7.99 -14.29 -4.17
N GLY A 347 -9.15 -14.09 -3.53
CA GLY A 347 -10.19 -13.19 -4.04
C GLY A 347 -9.70 -11.73 -4.15
N LEU A 348 -9.02 -11.24 -3.11
CA LEU A 348 -8.35 -9.94 -3.10
C LEU A 348 -7.32 -9.83 -4.23
N GLY A 349 -6.52 -10.88 -4.43
CA GLY A 349 -5.46 -10.94 -5.43
C GLY A 349 -6.01 -10.78 -6.85
N VAL A 350 -7.13 -11.43 -7.17
CA VAL A 350 -7.79 -11.31 -8.49
C VAL A 350 -8.12 -9.85 -8.79
N PHE A 351 -8.79 -9.14 -7.88
CA PHE A 351 -9.11 -7.73 -8.08
C PHE A 351 -7.85 -6.85 -8.16
N SER A 352 -6.87 -7.08 -7.29
CA SER A 352 -5.60 -6.33 -7.27
C SER A 352 -4.83 -6.45 -8.59
N MET A 353 -4.92 -7.60 -9.29
CA MET A 353 -4.27 -7.81 -10.59
C MET A 353 -4.97 -7.08 -11.73
N VAL A 354 -6.29 -6.93 -11.67
CA VAL A 354 -7.06 -6.35 -12.79
C VAL A 354 -7.45 -4.89 -12.58
N VAL A 355 -7.36 -4.35 -11.38
CA VAL A 355 -7.84 -2.99 -11.06
C VAL A 355 -7.17 -1.91 -11.92
N TRP A 356 -5.88 -2.04 -12.21
CA TRP A 356 -5.17 -1.10 -13.09
C TRP A 356 -5.66 -1.17 -14.53
N ALA A 357 -6.02 -2.38 -15.00
CA ALA A 357 -6.64 -2.55 -16.30
C ALA A 357 -8.07 -2.01 -16.33
N LEU A 358 -8.84 -2.13 -15.23
CA LEU A 358 -10.16 -1.48 -15.11
C LEU A 358 -10.05 0.04 -15.15
N ILE A 359 -8.99 0.62 -14.58
CA ILE A 359 -8.72 2.07 -14.66
C ILE A 359 -8.45 2.49 -16.11
N THR A 360 -7.70 1.68 -16.87
CA THR A 360 -7.48 1.94 -18.30
C THR A 360 -8.79 1.92 -19.08
N ASP A 361 -9.68 0.96 -18.79
CA ASP A 361 -11.03 0.92 -19.41
C ASP A 361 -11.86 2.18 -19.08
N VAL A 362 -11.71 2.72 -17.88
CA VAL A 362 -12.37 3.99 -17.48
C VAL A 362 -11.80 5.18 -18.27
N ILE A 363 -10.49 5.21 -18.52
CA ILE A 363 -9.85 6.25 -19.35
C ILE A 363 -10.39 6.17 -20.79
N ASP A 364 -10.41 4.99 -21.38
CA ASP A 364 -10.92 4.75 -22.72
C ASP A 364 -12.42 5.15 -22.85
N TYR A 365 -13.22 4.80 -21.85
CA TYR A 365 -14.62 5.23 -21.77
C TYR A 365 -14.76 6.76 -21.65
N SER A 366 -13.89 7.41 -20.88
CA SER A 366 -13.88 8.85 -20.73
C SER A 366 -13.51 9.54 -22.04
N GLU A 367 -12.55 9.02 -22.80
CA GLU A 367 -12.18 9.50 -24.12
C GLU A 367 -13.34 9.42 -25.12
N ILE A 368 -14.07 8.32 -25.13
CA ILE A 368 -15.25 8.15 -26.02
C ILE A 368 -16.35 9.15 -25.66
N LYS A 369 -16.63 9.33 -24.36
CA LYS A 369 -17.72 10.17 -23.87
C LYS A 369 -17.43 11.66 -23.93
N ASN A 370 -16.21 12.07 -23.61
CA ASN A 370 -15.82 13.48 -23.46
C ASN A 370 -14.92 13.97 -24.60
N GLY A 371 -14.46 13.11 -25.49
CA GLY A 371 -13.54 13.44 -26.59
C GLY A 371 -12.09 13.73 -26.16
N ILE A 372 -11.78 13.66 -24.88
CA ILE A 372 -10.46 13.99 -24.31
C ILE A 372 -9.96 12.78 -23.48
N ARG A 373 -8.71 12.40 -23.71
CA ARG A 373 -8.03 11.37 -22.94
C ARG A 373 -7.33 11.98 -21.72
N GLU A 374 -7.73 11.56 -20.52
CA GLU A 374 -7.27 12.15 -19.25
C GLU A 374 -6.54 11.12 -18.37
N ASP A 375 -5.48 10.45 -18.91
CA ASP A 375 -4.74 9.40 -18.20
C ASP A 375 -4.19 9.90 -16.84
N GLY A 376 -3.49 11.05 -16.84
CA GLY A 376 -2.85 11.58 -15.64
C GLY A 376 -3.83 11.93 -14.52
N SER A 377 -4.97 12.53 -14.88
CA SER A 377 -6.03 12.92 -13.92
C SER A 377 -6.65 11.71 -13.24
N VAL A 378 -6.97 10.68 -14.01
CA VAL A 378 -7.58 9.43 -13.49
C VAL A 378 -6.61 8.69 -12.57
N TYR A 379 -5.33 8.57 -12.96
CA TYR A 379 -4.30 7.92 -12.13
C TYR A 379 -4.04 8.68 -10.83
N ALA A 380 -3.95 10.02 -10.88
CA ALA A 380 -3.73 10.84 -9.69
C ALA A 380 -4.89 10.73 -8.70
N LEU A 381 -6.12 10.74 -9.21
CA LEU A 381 -7.32 10.60 -8.37
C LEU A 381 -7.43 9.21 -7.76
N TYR A 382 -7.11 8.18 -8.51
CA TYR A 382 -7.06 6.81 -7.97
C TYR A 382 -5.99 6.67 -6.89
N SER A 383 -4.80 7.24 -7.08
CA SER A 383 -3.73 7.24 -6.08
C SER A 383 -4.14 8.00 -4.81
N PHE A 384 -4.85 9.13 -4.95
CA PHE A 384 -5.44 9.85 -3.82
C PHE A 384 -6.47 8.99 -3.06
N ALA A 385 -7.36 8.32 -3.79
CA ALA A 385 -8.36 7.43 -3.21
C ALA A 385 -7.74 6.26 -2.43
N ARG A 386 -6.63 5.71 -2.89
CA ARG A 386 -5.87 4.68 -2.16
C ARG A 386 -5.35 5.20 -0.81
N LYS A 387 -4.84 6.42 -0.75
CA LYS A 387 -4.43 7.03 0.52
C LYS A 387 -5.61 7.25 1.45
N LEU A 388 -6.75 7.66 0.91
CA LEU A 388 -7.99 7.78 1.66
C LEU A 388 -8.42 6.42 2.25
N GLY A 389 -8.35 5.34 1.48
CA GLY A 389 -8.63 3.98 1.96
C GLY A 389 -7.69 3.57 3.10
N GLN A 390 -6.39 3.86 3.00
CA GLN A 390 -5.41 3.61 4.06
C GLN A 390 -5.73 4.42 5.33
N ALA A 391 -6.10 5.69 5.18
CA ALA A 391 -6.49 6.55 6.28
C ALA A 391 -7.73 6.01 7.01
N LEU A 392 -8.78 5.70 6.25
CA LEU A 392 -10.02 5.16 6.80
C LEU A 392 -9.80 3.83 7.52
N THR A 393 -8.97 2.94 6.96
CA THR A 393 -8.66 1.65 7.62
C THR A 393 -7.96 1.85 8.95
N SER A 394 -6.98 2.75 9.03
CA SER A 394 -6.25 3.02 10.27
C SER A 394 -7.19 3.58 11.36
N GLY A 395 -8.03 4.55 11.00
CA GLY A 395 -9.03 5.12 11.90
C GLY A 395 -10.05 4.08 12.35
N LEU A 396 -10.59 3.30 11.42
CA LEU A 396 -11.58 2.25 11.69
C LEU A 396 -11.00 1.15 12.61
N SER A 397 -9.81 0.64 12.31
CA SER A 397 -9.16 -0.40 13.12
C SER A 397 -8.90 0.08 14.55
N GLY A 398 -8.40 1.31 14.72
CA GLY A 398 -8.18 1.89 16.04
C GLY A 398 -9.47 2.11 16.82
N ALA A 399 -10.53 2.61 16.16
CA ALA A 399 -11.84 2.80 16.78
C ALA A 399 -12.46 1.47 17.24
N LEU A 400 -12.42 0.45 16.38
CA LEU A 400 -12.96 -0.88 16.70
C LEU A 400 -12.19 -1.56 17.83
N LEU A 401 -10.85 -1.46 17.86
CA LEU A 401 -10.05 -1.98 18.98
C LEU A 401 -10.43 -1.30 20.30
N SER A 402 -10.65 0.01 20.31
CA SER A 402 -11.10 0.73 21.49
C SER A 402 -12.52 0.32 21.92
N MET A 403 -13.43 0.14 20.95
CA MET A 403 -14.82 -0.27 21.24
C MET A 403 -14.92 -1.64 21.90
N ILE A 404 -14.05 -2.60 21.56
CA ILE A 404 -13.98 -3.91 22.23
C ILE A 404 -13.23 -3.87 23.56
N GLY A 405 -12.76 -2.69 23.99
CA GLY A 405 -12.02 -2.50 25.23
C GLY A 405 -10.59 -3.01 25.20
N TYR A 406 -9.97 -3.09 23.99
CA TYR A 406 -8.59 -3.54 23.86
C TYR A 406 -7.61 -2.59 24.54
N LYS A 407 -6.88 -3.09 25.52
CA LYS A 407 -5.74 -2.45 26.19
C LYS A 407 -4.70 -3.52 26.51
N LYS A 408 -3.47 -3.12 26.82
CA LYS A 408 -2.42 -4.06 27.24
C LYS A 408 -2.89 -4.98 28.39
N SER A 409 -3.60 -4.43 29.38
CA SER A 409 -4.09 -5.18 30.54
C SER A 409 -5.24 -6.15 30.21
N THR A 410 -6.10 -5.83 29.23
CA THR A 410 -7.29 -6.63 28.87
C THR A 410 -7.07 -7.50 27.64
N ALA A 411 -5.91 -7.44 27.01
CA ALA A 411 -5.60 -8.06 25.71
C ALA A 411 -5.86 -9.58 25.64
N PHE A 412 -5.89 -10.26 26.79
CA PHE A 412 -6.11 -11.70 26.88
C PHE A 412 -7.44 -12.07 27.55
N GLU A 413 -8.29 -11.09 27.88
CA GLU A 413 -9.65 -11.36 28.38
C GLU A 413 -10.50 -11.99 27.27
N SER A 414 -11.38 -12.93 27.64
CA SER A 414 -12.19 -13.69 26.67
C SER A 414 -13.00 -12.78 25.75
N GLN A 415 -13.68 -11.77 26.32
CA GLN A 415 -14.50 -10.83 25.54
C GLN A 415 -13.68 -10.02 24.52
N VAL A 416 -12.47 -9.59 24.90
CA VAL A 416 -11.59 -8.82 24.02
C VAL A 416 -11.02 -9.70 22.90
N LYS A 417 -10.65 -10.96 23.23
CA LYS A 417 -10.19 -11.96 22.24
C LYS A 417 -11.25 -12.23 21.19
N GLU A 418 -12.49 -12.46 21.61
CA GLU A 418 -13.64 -12.66 20.72
C GLU A 418 -13.84 -11.41 19.83
N GLY A 419 -13.80 -10.22 20.41
CA GLY A 419 -13.90 -8.97 19.65
C GLY A 419 -12.78 -8.77 18.62
N ILE A 420 -11.53 -9.17 18.93
CA ILE A 420 -10.42 -9.17 17.98
C ILE A 420 -10.75 -10.08 16.77
N PHE A 421 -11.26 -11.27 17.04
CA PHE A 421 -11.65 -12.22 16.00
C PHE A 421 -12.80 -11.67 15.15
N ASP A 422 -13.80 -11.05 15.78
CA ASP A 422 -14.93 -10.42 15.09
C ASP A 422 -14.47 -9.32 14.15
N ILE A 423 -13.60 -8.41 14.58
CA ILE A 423 -13.04 -7.36 13.72
C ILE A 423 -12.29 -7.97 12.55
N SER A 424 -11.46 -9.00 12.80
CA SER A 424 -10.62 -9.63 11.79
C SER A 424 -11.38 -10.36 10.68
N THR A 425 -12.64 -10.72 10.95
CA THR A 425 -13.48 -11.50 10.03
C THR A 425 -14.65 -10.69 9.49
N LEU A 426 -15.39 -9.96 10.32
CA LEU A 426 -16.60 -9.25 9.92
C LEU A 426 -16.29 -8.00 9.07
N VAL A 427 -15.25 -7.22 9.43
CA VAL A 427 -14.88 -6.02 8.65
C VAL A 427 -14.41 -6.38 7.25
N PRO A 428 -13.52 -7.37 7.04
CA PRO A 428 -13.20 -7.83 5.70
C PRO A 428 -14.40 -8.43 4.97
N ALA A 429 -15.27 -9.20 5.64
CA ALA A 429 -16.47 -9.80 5.02
C ALA A 429 -17.36 -8.71 4.40
N ILE A 430 -17.74 -7.70 5.20
CA ILE A 430 -18.54 -6.57 4.76
C ILE A 430 -17.85 -5.85 3.59
N SER A 431 -16.55 -5.60 3.73
CA SER A 431 -15.78 -4.86 2.72
C SER A 431 -15.70 -5.60 1.38
N PHE A 432 -15.44 -6.91 1.39
CA PHE A 432 -15.42 -7.74 0.17
C PHE A 432 -16.81 -7.81 -0.50
N ILE A 433 -17.87 -7.99 0.29
CA ILE A 433 -19.24 -8.02 -0.23
C ILE A 433 -19.60 -6.66 -0.84
N LEU A 434 -19.33 -5.55 -0.15
CA LEU A 434 -19.61 -4.20 -0.69
C LEU A 434 -18.80 -3.92 -1.95
N LEU A 435 -17.51 -4.30 -2.00
CA LEU A 435 -16.71 -4.22 -3.21
C LEU A 435 -17.37 -4.96 -4.38
N ALA A 436 -17.79 -6.21 -4.15
CA ALA A 436 -18.44 -7.03 -5.16
C ALA A 436 -19.78 -6.40 -5.64
N LEU A 437 -20.60 -5.91 -4.70
CA LEU A 437 -21.87 -5.25 -5.01
C LEU A 437 -21.69 -3.95 -5.80
N ILE A 438 -20.67 -3.15 -5.44
CA ILE A 438 -20.33 -1.91 -6.15
C ILE A 438 -19.93 -2.23 -7.59
N LEU A 439 -19.08 -3.21 -7.80
CA LEU A 439 -18.67 -3.65 -9.14
C LEU A 439 -19.85 -4.27 -9.92
N TRP A 440 -20.77 -4.95 -9.24
CA TRP A 440 -21.92 -5.59 -9.90
C TRP A 440 -22.98 -4.57 -10.31
N PHE A 441 -23.40 -3.67 -9.42
CA PHE A 441 -24.54 -2.78 -9.65
C PHE A 441 -24.16 -1.37 -10.11
N TRP A 442 -23.01 -0.87 -9.66
CA TRP A 442 -22.64 0.53 -9.90
C TRP A 442 -21.65 0.70 -11.04
N TYR A 443 -20.71 -0.25 -11.22
CA TYR A 443 -19.71 -0.18 -12.29
C TYR A 443 -20.32 -0.51 -13.65
N PRO A 444 -20.31 0.45 -14.63
CA PRO A 444 -21.04 0.27 -15.88
C PRO A 444 -20.29 -0.55 -16.93
N LEU A 445 -18.93 -0.59 -16.86
CA LEU A 445 -18.08 -1.15 -17.91
C LEU A 445 -17.96 -2.67 -17.77
N LYS A 446 -19.02 -3.38 -18.19
CA LYS A 446 -19.01 -4.84 -18.32
C LYS A 446 -18.24 -5.26 -19.58
N LYS A 447 -17.84 -6.54 -19.67
CA LYS A 447 -17.04 -7.08 -20.76
C LYS A 447 -17.51 -6.62 -22.13
N LYS A 448 -18.80 -6.76 -22.43
CA LYS A 448 -19.37 -6.40 -23.74
C LYS A 448 -19.11 -4.93 -24.09
N LEU A 449 -19.38 -4.01 -23.17
CA LEU A 449 -19.18 -2.58 -23.40
C LEU A 449 -17.69 -2.22 -23.51
N VAL A 450 -16.83 -2.91 -22.77
CA VAL A 450 -15.37 -2.73 -22.90
C VAL A 450 -14.87 -3.17 -24.27
N ASP A 451 -15.32 -4.34 -24.76
CA ASP A 451 -14.95 -4.85 -26.08
C ASP A 451 -15.43 -3.89 -27.19
N GLU A 452 -16.66 -3.37 -27.10
CA GLU A 452 -17.23 -2.37 -28.02
C GLU A 452 -16.40 -1.05 -28.01
N ASN A 453 -16.01 -0.57 -26.82
CA ASN A 453 -15.20 0.64 -26.67
C ASN A 453 -13.81 0.50 -27.31
N VAL A 454 -13.15 -0.64 -27.09
CA VAL A 454 -11.82 -0.93 -27.67
C VAL A 454 -11.91 -0.96 -29.21
N GLU A 455 -12.94 -1.60 -29.76
CA GLU A 455 -13.16 -1.65 -31.21
C GLU A 455 -13.42 -0.26 -31.80
N PHE A 456 -14.23 0.55 -31.12
CA PHE A 456 -14.53 1.93 -31.53
C PHE A 456 -13.24 2.81 -31.57
N LEU A 457 -12.45 2.78 -30.51
CA LEU A 457 -11.22 3.55 -30.42
C LEU A 457 -10.19 3.10 -31.48
N ARG A 458 -10.07 1.80 -31.71
CA ARG A 458 -9.21 1.25 -32.76
C ARG A 458 -9.59 1.78 -34.16
N LYS A 459 -10.89 1.79 -34.47
CA LYS A 459 -11.39 2.33 -35.75
C LYS A 459 -11.16 3.84 -35.87
N LYS A 460 -11.28 4.59 -34.76
CA LYS A 460 -11.06 6.05 -34.72
C LYS A 460 -9.59 6.37 -34.94
N HIS A 461 -8.67 5.69 -34.27
CA HIS A 461 -7.22 5.96 -34.38
C HIS A 461 -6.68 5.58 -35.77
N ASN A 462 -7.11 4.45 -36.35
CA ASN A 462 -6.70 4.06 -37.69
C ASN A 462 -7.15 5.07 -38.78
N LYS A 463 -8.31 5.74 -38.61
CA LYS A 463 -8.77 6.81 -39.53
C LYS A 463 -8.03 8.13 -39.39
N THR A 464 -7.25 8.31 -38.32
CA THR A 464 -6.50 9.54 -38.07
C THR A 464 -5.05 9.42 -38.63
N GLU A 465 -4.61 8.18 -38.91
CA GLU A 465 -3.31 7.87 -39.50
C GLU A 465 -3.37 7.78 -41.05
N GLU A 466 -4.55 7.74 -41.68
CA GLU A 466 -4.81 7.92 -43.10
C GLU A 466 -5.09 9.41 -43.41
#